data_34970a8cb284a28f4b93b00ffca8f700
#
_entry.id   34970a8cb284a28f4b93b00ffca8f700
#
_cell.length_a   1.000
_cell.length_b   1.000
_cell.length_c   1.000
_cell.angle_alpha   90.00
_cell.angle_beta   90.00
_cell.angle_gamma   90.00
#
_symmetry.space_group_name_H-M   'P 1'
#
loop_
_entity.id
_entity.type
_entity.pdbx_description
1 polymer ?
#
loop_
_entity_poly.entity_id
_entity_poly.type
_entity_poly.pdbx_seq_one_letter_code
_entity_poly.pdbx_strand_id
1 'polypeptide(L)'
;GSDTGTTGKPLGGIKEKDYTLNTSLATTEYLRSKGFNVIMTRDTDKTLSLGNRTALSNSLRPDLFTSIHYNASDTTGNGVEVFYKLKDKDGGTTKTVATNILNRILEKFKLTNRGIKTRVLPSDSTKDYLYVLRSNDMPAVLVECAFLDNEKDMSLLNTSNKVKEMGTQIGKGIEDSLK
;
A
#
# COMPACT_ATOMS: atom_id res chain seq x y z
N GLY A 1 0.27 10.66 -0.23
CA GLY A 1 -0.65 11.70 -0.59
C GLY A 1 0.05 13.05 -0.67
N SER A 2 -0.45 13.90 -1.52
CA SER A 2 0.09 15.24 -1.74
C SER A 2 -0.26 16.22 -0.62
N ASP A 3 -1.22 15.88 0.16
CA ASP A 3 -1.90 16.69 1.16
C ASP A 3 -2.15 15.84 2.40
N THR A 4 -3.12 16.15 3.17
CA THR A 4 -3.39 15.39 4.39
C THR A 4 -3.81 13.94 4.11
N GLY A 5 -4.25 13.64 2.86
CA GLY A 5 -4.92 12.39 2.57
C GLY A 5 -6.22 12.27 3.36
N THR A 6 -6.65 11.05 3.57
CA THR A 6 -7.75 10.76 4.49
C THR A 6 -7.40 11.18 5.93
N THR A 7 -8.36 11.72 6.65
CA THR A 7 -8.22 12.04 8.08
C THR A 7 -9.15 11.17 8.90
N GLY A 8 -8.59 10.47 9.88
CA GLY A 8 -9.35 9.71 10.87
C GLY A 8 -10.02 10.64 11.88
N LYS A 9 -11.08 11.34 11.49
CA LYS A 9 -11.76 12.31 12.36
C LYS A 9 -12.21 11.76 13.72
N PRO A 10 -12.74 10.52 13.83
CA PRO A 10 -13.12 9.98 15.13
C PRO A 10 -11.94 9.83 16.09
N LEU A 11 -10.72 9.72 15.56
CA LEU A 11 -9.49 9.41 16.31
C LEU A 11 -8.53 10.60 16.39
N GLY A 12 -9.04 11.81 16.54
CA GLY A 12 -8.20 12.98 16.82
C GLY A 12 -7.45 13.55 15.62
N GLY A 13 -7.96 13.34 14.40
CA GLY A 13 -7.40 13.98 13.20
C GLY A 13 -6.12 13.35 12.67
N ILE A 14 -5.95 12.05 12.85
CA ILE A 14 -4.87 11.26 12.26
C ILE A 14 -4.81 11.51 10.74
N LYS A 15 -3.62 11.78 10.23
CA LYS A 15 -3.41 12.07 8.80
C LYS A 15 -2.81 10.85 8.10
N GLU A 16 -3.42 10.44 7.01
CA GLU A 16 -2.95 9.33 6.18
C GLU A 16 -1.49 9.50 5.76
N LYS A 17 -1.10 10.72 5.38
CA LYS A 17 0.27 11.02 4.91
C LYS A 17 1.36 10.64 5.92
N ASP A 18 1.08 10.75 7.23
CA ASP A 18 2.06 10.47 8.28
C ASP A 18 2.21 8.95 8.47
N TYR A 19 1.09 8.21 8.45
CA TYR A 19 1.08 6.76 8.53
C TYR A 19 1.74 6.13 7.30
N THR A 20 1.38 6.59 6.10
CA THR A 20 1.97 6.07 4.85
C THR A 20 3.48 6.31 4.77
N LEU A 21 3.95 7.48 5.23
CA LEU A 21 5.39 7.77 5.26
C LEU A 21 6.13 6.81 6.20
N ASN A 22 5.66 6.70 7.45
CA ASN A 22 6.31 5.84 8.45
C ASN A 22 6.28 4.35 8.05
N THR A 23 5.17 3.87 7.50
CA THR A 23 5.05 2.50 6.98
C THR A 23 6.02 2.29 5.81
N SER A 24 6.09 3.23 4.86
CA SER A 24 6.99 3.13 3.70
C SER A 24 8.47 3.17 4.09
N LEU A 25 8.84 4.00 5.06
CA LEU A 25 10.21 4.03 5.60
C LEU A 25 10.60 2.69 6.20
N ALA A 26 9.73 2.08 7.01
CA ALA A 26 9.98 0.76 7.62
C ALA A 26 10.03 -0.36 6.56
N THR A 27 9.16 -0.32 5.54
CA THR A 27 9.22 -1.25 4.41
C THR A 27 10.56 -1.15 3.68
N THR A 28 11.01 0.09 3.44
CA THR A 28 12.29 0.36 2.77
C THR A 28 13.48 -0.13 3.59
N GLU A 29 13.49 0.16 4.89
CA GLU A 29 14.54 -0.30 5.81
C GLU A 29 14.65 -1.83 5.80
N TYR A 30 13.52 -2.52 5.93
CA TYR A 30 13.49 -3.97 5.88
C TYR A 30 14.02 -4.51 4.55
N LEU A 31 13.52 -4.06 3.42
CA LEU A 31 13.92 -4.55 2.11
C LEU A 31 15.41 -4.28 1.82
N ARG A 32 15.91 -3.10 2.19
CA ARG A 32 17.34 -2.78 2.05
C ARG A 32 18.21 -3.70 2.91
N SER A 33 17.77 -4.06 4.13
CA SER A 33 18.46 -5.05 4.97
C SER A 33 18.53 -6.45 4.35
N LYS A 34 17.63 -6.74 3.38
CA LYS A 34 17.57 -7.98 2.61
C LYS A 34 18.28 -7.92 1.25
N GLY A 35 18.96 -6.81 0.97
CA GLY A 35 19.74 -6.62 -0.25
C GLY A 35 18.97 -6.06 -1.45
N PHE A 36 17.70 -5.66 -1.27
CA PHE A 36 16.94 -5.02 -2.35
C PHE A 36 17.39 -3.57 -2.57
N ASN A 37 17.48 -3.16 -3.83
CA ASN A 37 17.62 -1.76 -4.19
C ASN A 37 16.25 -1.07 -4.15
N VAL A 38 16.02 -0.20 -3.16
CA VAL A 38 14.72 0.44 -2.95
C VAL A 38 14.84 1.95 -3.12
N ILE A 39 14.02 2.49 -4.02
CA ILE A 39 13.89 3.92 -4.25
C ILE A 39 12.50 4.36 -3.78
N MET A 40 12.45 5.37 -2.93
CA MET A 40 11.19 5.95 -2.45
C MET A 40 10.80 7.14 -3.33
N THR A 41 9.51 7.27 -3.63
CA THR A 41 8.99 8.48 -4.30
C THR A 41 9.05 9.70 -3.39
N ARG A 42 8.89 9.50 -2.07
CA ARG A 42 9.16 10.49 -1.04
C ARG A 42 9.69 9.82 0.23
N ASP A 43 10.62 10.45 0.91
CA ASP A 43 11.23 10.04 2.18
C ASP A 43 11.02 11.07 3.30
N THR A 44 10.38 12.18 2.98
CA THR A 44 10.01 13.29 3.87
C THR A 44 8.55 13.70 3.61
N ASP A 45 8.04 14.62 4.44
CA ASP A 45 6.70 15.21 4.24
C ASP A 45 6.71 16.22 3.10
N LYS A 46 6.71 15.71 1.86
CA LYS A 46 6.61 16.51 0.64
C LYS A 46 5.47 16.05 -0.25
N THR A 47 4.89 16.98 -0.97
CA THR A 47 3.81 16.76 -1.94
C THR A 47 4.35 16.23 -3.26
N LEU A 48 3.77 15.13 -3.75
CA LEU A 48 4.03 14.58 -5.08
C LEU A 48 2.72 14.15 -5.73
N SER A 49 2.46 14.65 -6.94
CA SER A 49 1.30 14.21 -7.72
C SER A 49 1.39 12.71 -8.07
N LEU A 50 0.24 12.09 -8.37
CA LEU A 50 0.20 10.70 -8.84
C LEU A 50 1.01 10.53 -10.13
N GLY A 51 0.93 11.53 -11.04
CA GLY A 51 1.71 11.54 -12.28
C GLY A 51 3.22 11.53 -12.04
N ASN A 52 3.72 12.34 -11.08
CA ASN A 52 5.15 12.36 -10.76
C ASN A 52 5.63 11.02 -10.17
N ARG A 53 4.79 10.32 -9.41
CA ARG A 53 5.11 8.99 -8.85
C ARG A 53 5.24 7.95 -9.95
N THR A 54 4.29 7.91 -10.88
CA THR A 54 4.32 6.96 -12.00
C THR A 54 5.39 7.30 -13.03
N ALA A 55 5.65 8.58 -13.30
CA ALA A 55 6.74 9.01 -14.18
C ALA A 55 8.11 8.57 -13.64
N LEU A 56 8.35 8.75 -12.32
CA LEU A 56 9.58 8.27 -11.70
C LEU A 56 9.69 6.74 -11.81
N SER A 57 8.62 6.00 -11.50
CA SER A 57 8.62 4.54 -11.61
C SER A 57 8.92 4.09 -13.05
N ASN A 58 8.23 4.67 -14.05
CA ASN A 58 8.41 4.28 -15.44
C ASN A 58 9.81 4.62 -15.97
N SER A 59 10.44 5.71 -15.48
CA SER A 59 11.82 6.06 -15.86
C SER A 59 12.86 5.10 -15.25
N LEU A 60 12.61 4.61 -14.05
CA LEU A 60 13.54 3.71 -13.33
C LEU A 60 13.35 2.24 -13.69
N ARG A 61 12.16 1.87 -14.22
CA ARG A 61 11.78 0.51 -14.61
C ARG A 61 12.04 -0.54 -13.50
N PRO A 62 11.52 -0.35 -12.26
CA PRO A 62 11.73 -1.30 -11.18
C PRO A 62 11.01 -2.63 -11.44
N ASP A 63 11.44 -3.69 -10.76
CA ASP A 63 10.75 -4.99 -10.78
C ASP A 63 9.34 -4.90 -10.18
N LEU A 64 9.14 -3.98 -9.22
CA LEU A 64 7.86 -3.76 -8.55
C LEU A 64 7.71 -2.30 -8.10
N PHE A 65 6.52 -1.74 -8.33
CA PHE A 65 6.05 -0.50 -7.71
C PHE A 65 5.02 -0.84 -6.62
N THR A 66 5.25 -0.36 -5.39
CA THR A 66 4.32 -0.54 -4.27
C THR A 66 3.80 0.80 -3.78
N SER A 67 2.48 1.00 -3.84
CA SER A 67 1.80 2.17 -3.27
C SER A 67 1.20 1.80 -1.92
N ILE A 68 1.57 2.51 -0.86
CA ILE A 68 1.11 2.24 0.51
C ILE A 68 0.13 3.32 0.92
N HIS A 69 -1.06 2.90 1.35
CA HIS A 69 -2.21 3.72 1.73
C HIS A 69 -2.88 3.24 3.01
N TYR A 70 -3.73 4.08 3.56
CA TYR A 70 -4.69 3.78 4.61
C TYR A 70 -6.06 4.29 4.18
N ASN A 71 -7.05 3.44 4.34
CA ASN A 71 -8.42 3.68 3.89
C ASN A 71 -9.24 4.52 4.89
N ALA A 72 -10.42 4.96 4.45
CA ALA A 72 -11.50 5.50 5.29
C ALA A 72 -12.83 5.28 4.62
N SER A 73 -13.89 5.07 5.41
CA SER A 73 -15.26 4.87 4.89
C SER A 73 -16.30 5.18 5.96
N ASP A 74 -16.37 6.42 6.39
CA ASP A 74 -17.37 6.90 7.36
C ASP A 74 -17.52 5.98 8.60
N THR A 75 -16.39 5.51 9.12
CA THR A 75 -16.23 4.63 10.30
C THR A 75 -16.76 3.20 10.15
N THR A 76 -17.44 2.87 9.07
CA THR A 76 -18.07 1.55 8.88
C THR A 76 -17.14 0.49 8.30
N GLY A 77 -16.15 0.91 7.48
CA GLY A 77 -15.13 0.00 6.93
C GLY A 77 -14.09 -0.40 7.96
N ASN A 78 -13.53 -1.58 7.81
CA ASN A 78 -12.40 -2.06 8.60
C ASN A 78 -11.61 -3.13 7.85
N GLY A 79 -10.34 -3.31 8.23
CA GLY A 79 -9.50 -4.38 7.72
C GLY A 79 -8.50 -3.97 6.66
N VAL A 80 -7.82 -4.94 6.10
CA VAL A 80 -6.74 -4.80 5.12
C VAL A 80 -7.16 -5.36 3.76
N GLU A 81 -6.79 -4.66 2.69
CA GLU A 81 -6.96 -5.12 1.30
C GLU A 81 -5.77 -4.73 0.44
N VAL A 82 -5.47 -5.53 -0.58
CA VAL A 82 -4.38 -5.23 -1.51
C VAL A 82 -4.90 -5.27 -2.94
N PHE A 83 -4.71 -4.17 -3.66
CA PHE A 83 -5.06 -4.06 -5.07
C PHE A 83 -3.86 -4.43 -5.94
N TYR A 84 -4.14 -5.18 -7.01
CA TYR A 84 -3.16 -5.60 -8.01
C TYR A 84 -3.66 -5.31 -9.43
N LYS A 85 -2.76 -5.37 -10.41
CA LYS A 85 -3.12 -5.02 -11.80
C LYS A 85 -4.16 -5.96 -12.39
N LEU A 86 -5.14 -5.39 -13.08
CA LEU A 86 -6.23 -6.13 -13.74
C LEU A 86 -5.71 -7.18 -14.74
N LYS A 87 -4.61 -6.89 -15.44
CA LYS A 87 -3.99 -7.85 -16.37
C LYS A 87 -3.57 -9.18 -15.72
N ASP A 88 -3.34 -9.18 -14.41
CA ASP A 88 -2.89 -10.35 -13.64
C ASP A 88 -4.06 -11.05 -12.89
N LYS A 89 -5.32 -10.74 -13.21
CA LYS A 89 -6.49 -11.29 -12.49
C LYS A 89 -6.55 -12.82 -12.51
N ASP A 90 -6.14 -13.44 -13.61
CA ASP A 90 -6.16 -14.90 -13.80
C ASP A 90 -4.83 -15.56 -13.36
N GLY A 91 -3.86 -14.78 -12.92
CA GLY A 91 -2.52 -15.18 -12.47
C GLY A 91 -1.48 -14.15 -12.89
N GLY A 92 -0.34 -14.13 -12.22
CA GLY A 92 0.77 -13.22 -12.56
C GLY A 92 1.42 -12.56 -11.34
N THR A 93 2.50 -11.84 -11.60
CA THR A 93 3.40 -11.31 -10.57
C THR A 93 2.66 -10.44 -9.55
N THR A 94 1.82 -9.51 -10.00
CA THR A 94 1.16 -8.56 -9.05
C THR A 94 0.12 -9.24 -8.19
N LYS A 95 -0.53 -10.30 -8.67
CA LYS A 95 -1.45 -11.12 -7.86
C LYS A 95 -0.69 -11.90 -6.78
N THR A 96 0.45 -12.49 -7.11
CA THR A 96 1.31 -13.20 -6.16
C THR A 96 1.82 -12.24 -5.07
N VAL A 97 2.35 -11.08 -5.46
CA VAL A 97 2.80 -10.05 -4.53
C VAL A 97 1.67 -9.59 -3.60
N ALA A 98 0.50 -9.30 -4.15
CA ALA A 98 -0.66 -8.88 -3.36
C ALA A 98 -1.07 -9.95 -2.34
N THR A 99 -1.06 -11.22 -2.73
CA THR A 99 -1.38 -12.35 -1.85
C THR A 99 -0.37 -12.47 -0.71
N ASN A 100 0.92 -12.42 -1.02
CA ASN A 100 1.97 -12.57 -0.01
C ASN A 100 1.99 -11.39 0.98
N ILE A 101 1.83 -10.15 0.49
CA ILE A 101 1.70 -8.97 1.37
C ILE A 101 0.50 -9.13 2.30
N LEU A 102 -0.68 -9.47 1.76
CA LEU A 102 -1.90 -9.64 2.55
C LEU A 102 -1.72 -10.71 3.63
N ASN A 103 -1.17 -11.86 3.28
CA ASN A 103 -0.94 -12.97 4.21
C ASN A 103 -0.01 -12.56 5.35
N ARG A 104 1.13 -11.92 5.05
CA ARG A 104 2.07 -11.45 6.07
C ARG A 104 1.45 -10.43 7.03
N ILE A 105 0.62 -9.52 6.53
CA ILE A 105 -0.11 -8.57 7.38
C ILE A 105 -1.09 -9.32 8.30
N LEU A 106 -1.88 -10.25 7.76
CA LEU A 106 -2.88 -11.00 8.51
C LEU A 106 -2.27 -11.96 9.54
N GLU A 107 -1.10 -12.54 9.27
CA GLU A 107 -0.34 -13.35 10.23
C GLU A 107 0.04 -12.53 11.46
N LYS A 108 0.34 -11.24 11.29
CA LYS A 108 0.81 -10.37 12.36
C LYS A 108 -0.31 -9.60 13.06
N PHE A 109 -1.27 -9.11 12.30
CA PHE A 109 -2.34 -8.26 12.79
C PHE A 109 -3.70 -8.97 12.66
N LYS A 110 -4.52 -8.89 13.72
CA LYS A 110 -5.89 -9.42 13.71
C LYS A 110 -6.87 -8.46 12.98
N LEU A 111 -6.47 -8.01 11.79
CA LEU A 111 -7.30 -7.19 10.93
C LEU A 111 -8.33 -8.04 10.18
N THR A 112 -9.46 -7.46 9.83
CA THR A 112 -10.43 -8.09 8.94
C THR A 112 -9.79 -8.30 7.56
N ASN A 113 -9.83 -9.54 7.06
CA ASN A 113 -9.36 -9.88 5.73
C ASN A 113 -10.38 -9.42 4.68
N ARG A 114 -10.07 -8.39 3.91
CA ARG A 114 -10.90 -7.90 2.79
C ARG A 114 -10.46 -8.47 1.44
N GLY A 115 -9.38 -9.25 1.43
CA GLY A 115 -8.88 -9.95 0.24
C GLY A 115 -7.96 -9.11 -0.65
N ILE A 116 -7.47 -9.79 -1.69
CA ILE A 116 -6.81 -9.13 -2.82
C ILE A 116 -7.84 -8.77 -3.88
N LYS A 117 -7.66 -7.64 -4.57
CA LYS A 117 -8.69 -7.08 -5.46
C LYS A 117 -8.11 -6.50 -6.74
N THR A 118 -8.91 -6.56 -7.79
CA THR A 118 -8.79 -5.67 -8.95
C THR A 118 -9.98 -4.71 -8.96
N ARG A 119 -9.81 -3.54 -9.55
CA ARG A 119 -10.90 -2.57 -9.72
C ARG A 119 -10.82 -1.96 -11.10
N VAL A 120 -11.86 -2.14 -11.90
CA VAL A 120 -11.92 -1.62 -13.27
C VAL A 120 -12.34 -0.16 -13.30
N LEU A 121 -11.84 0.58 -14.30
CA LEU A 121 -12.26 1.93 -14.56
C LEU A 121 -13.70 1.91 -15.11
N PRO A 122 -14.66 2.66 -14.56
CA PRO A 122 -16.06 2.61 -15.02
C PRO A 122 -16.26 2.94 -16.50
N SER A 123 -15.42 3.82 -17.06
CA SER A 123 -15.45 4.23 -18.46
C SER A 123 -14.72 3.27 -19.41
N ASP A 124 -13.91 2.32 -18.88
CA ASP A 124 -13.13 1.38 -19.66
C ASP A 124 -12.78 0.15 -18.80
N SER A 125 -13.55 -0.92 -18.97
CA SER A 125 -13.41 -2.15 -18.19
C SER A 125 -12.09 -2.93 -18.46
N THR A 126 -11.31 -2.51 -19.44
CA THR A 126 -9.98 -3.09 -19.72
C THR A 126 -8.86 -2.43 -18.92
N LYS A 127 -9.16 -1.35 -18.18
CA LYS A 127 -8.18 -0.55 -17.43
C LYS A 127 -8.41 -0.58 -15.94
N ASP A 128 -7.30 -0.52 -15.19
CA ASP A 128 -7.34 -0.35 -13.75
C ASP A 128 -7.95 1.01 -13.35
N TYR A 129 -8.84 1.01 -12.36
CA TYR A 129 -9.40 2.24 -11.78
C TYR A 129 -8.31 3.08 -11.10
N LEU A 130 -7.46 2.43 -10.30
CA LEU A 130 -6.43 3.12 -9.53
C LEU A 130 -5.33 3.65 -10.46
N TYR A 131 -5.15 4.97 -10.44
CA TYR A 131 -4.23 5.65 -11.35
C TYR A 131 -2.82 5.05 -11.32
N VAL A 132 -2.28 4.80 -10.13
CA VAL A 132 -0.91 4.27 -9.97
C VAL A 132 -0.75 2.83 -10.49
N LEU A 133 -1.82 2.05 -10.57
CA LEU A 133 -1.80 0.74 -11.22
C LEU A 133 -1.93 0.89 -12.74
N ARG A 134 -2.85 1.74 -13.20
CA ARG A 134 -3.09 1.99 -14.63
C ARG A 134 -1.89 2.61 -15.36
N SER A 135 -1.25 3.59 -14.71
CA SER A 135 -0.21 4.43 -15.33
C SER A 135 1.22 3.96 -15.04
N ASN A 136 1.40 2.85 -14.33
CA ASN A 136 2.68 2.18 -14.21
C ASN A 136 2.84 1.12 -15.31
N ASP A 137 3.93 1.19 -16.07
CA ASP A 137 4.29 0.17 -17.06
C ASP A 137 4.80 -1.10 -16.38
N MET A 138 5.39 -0.94 -15.20
CA MET A 138 5.95 -2.03 -14.39
C MET A 138 4.88 -2.76 -13.56
N PRO A 139 5.18 -3.96 -13.03
CA PRO A 139 4.35 -4.57 -12.01
C PRO A 139 4.07 -3.60 -10.87
N ALA A 140 2.79 -3.47 -10.46
CA ALA A 140 2.38 -2.51 -9.45
C ALA A 140 1.27 -3.08 -8.55
N VAL A 141 1.37 -2.79 -7.24
CA VAL A 141 0.35 -3.09 -6.24
C VAL A 141 0.04 -1.86 -5.39
N LEU A 142 -1.16 -1.81 -4.81
CA LEU A 142 -1.55 -0.80 -3.84
C LEU A 142 -2.09 -1.50 -2.58
N VAL A 143 -1.52 -1.16 -1.44
CA VAL A 143 -1.86 -1.73 -0.13
C VAL A 143 -2.69 -0.72 0.65
N GLU A 144 -3.91 -1.08 1.01
CA GLU A 144 -4.74 -0.39 2.01
C GLU A 144 -4.55 -1.10 3.34
N CYS A 145 -3.67 -0.57 4.17
CA CYS A 145 -3.17 -1.24 5.38
C CYS A 145 -4.23 -1.44 6.45
N ALA A 146 -5.13 -0.46 6.61
CA ALA A 146 -6.19 -0.41 7.63
C ALA A 146 -7.09 0.80 7.37
N PHE A 147 -8.18 0.94 8.12
CA PHE A 147 -9.04 2.12 8.06
C PHE A 147 -8.71 3.10 9.19
N LEU A 148 -8.29 4.32 8.83
CA LEU A 148 -7.90 5.35 9.79
C LEU A 148 -9.06 5.91 10.62
N ASP A 149 -10.28 5.76 10.14
CA ASP A 149 -11.50 6.18 10.81
C ASP A 149 -12.20 5.04 11.57
N ASN A 150 -11.56 3.86 11.68
CA ASN A 150 -12.09 2.71 12.39
C ASN A 150 -11.28 2.48 13.70
N GLU A 151 -11.96 2.56 14.85
CA GLU A 151 -11.33 2.42 16.18
C GLU A 151 -10.67 1.05 16.38
N LYS A 152 -11.29 -0.02 15.89
CA LYS A 152 -10.76 -1.38 16.03
C LYS A 152 -9.46 -1.53 15.26
N ASP A 153 -9.41 -1.07 14.01
CA ASP A 153 -8.20 -1.11 13.19
C ASP A 153 -7.09 -0.26 13.84
N MET A 154 -7.42 0.95 14.27
CA MET A 154 -6.44 1.88 14.83
C MET A 154 -5.96 1.46 16.22
N SER A 155 -6.73 0.70 16.97
CA SER A 155 -6.24 0.07 18.22
C SER A 155 -5.06 -0.87 17.99
N LEU A 156 -4.99 -1.49 16.80
CA LEU A 156 -3.90 -2.37 16.39
C LEU A 156 -2.67 -1.60 15.89
N LEU A 157 -2.81 -0.30 15.59
CA LEU A 157 -1.77 0.56 14.99
C LEU A 157 -1.50 1.83 15.82
N ASN A 158 -1.84 1.81 17.10
CA ASN A 158 -1.82 2.97 18.01
C ASN A 158 -0.43 3.38 18.51
N THR A 159 0.64 2.74 18.05
CA THR A 159 2.03 3.10 18.38
C THR A 159 2.91 3.14 17.15
N SER A 160 3.96 3.97 17.17
CA SER A 160 4.94 4.02 16.09
C SER A 160 5.58 2.66 15.79
N ASN A 161 5.80 1.83 16.81
CA ASN A 161 6.35 0.48 16.60
C ASN A 161 5.39 -0.44 15.84
N LYS A 162 4.07 -0.34 16.07
CA LYS A 162 3.07 -1.10 15.32
C LYS A 162 2.96 -0.63 13.87
N VAL A 163 3.10 0.67 13.62
CA VAL A 163 3.15 1.23 12.25
C VAL A 163 4.41 0.77 11.52
N LYS A 164 5.57 0.75 12.18
CA LYS A 164 6.80 0.17 11.62
C LYS A 164 6.65 -1.33 11.34
N GLU A 165 6.03 -2.06 12.24
CA GLU A 165 5.75 -3.49 12.06
C GLU A 165 4.88 -3.74 10.83
N MET A 166 3.87 -2.90 10.57
CA MET A 166 3.07 -2.96 9.33
C MET A 166 3.98 -2.87 8.09
N GLY A 167 4.89 -1.90 8.08
CA GLY A 167 5.86 -1.76 6.99
C GLY A 167 6.78 -2.98 6.84
N THR A 168 7.24 -3.56 7.96
CA THR A 168 8.03 -4.79 7.96
C THR A 168 7.26 -5.96 7.33
N GLN A 169 5.97 -6.13 7.64
CA GLN A 169 5.16 -7.22 7.06
C GLN A 169 4.93 -7.02 5.56
N ILE A 170 4.73 -5.79 5.09
CA ILE A 170 4.70 -5.48 3.65
C ILE A 170 6.03 -5.87 3.00
N GLY A 171 7.15 -5.49 3.61
CA GLY A 171 8.49 -5.85 3.11
C GLY A 171 8.71 -7.36 3.01
N LYS A 172 8.28 -8.15 4.01
CA LYS A 172 8.33 -9.61 3.98
C LYS A 172 7.52 -10.19 2.83
N GLY A 173 6.28 -9.72 2.61
CA GLY A 173 5.45 -10.17 1.51
C GLY A 173 6.06 -9.86 0.12
N ILE A 174 6.76 -8.74 -0.02
CA ILE A 174 7.51 -8.41 -1.23
C ILE A 174 8.73 -9.36 -1.38
N GLU A 175 9.50 -9.58 -0.32
CA GLU A 175 10.65 -10.50 -0.32
C GLU A 175 10.23 -11.93 -0.73
N ASP A 176 9.13 -12.45 -0.17
CA ASP A 176 8.58 -13.78 -0.52
C ASP A 176 8.17 -13.91 -1.99
N SER A 177 7.98 -12.79 -2.67
CA SER A 177 7.48 -12.75 -4.05
C SER A 177 8.57 -12.54 -5.10
N LEU A 178 9.71 -11.95 -4.72
CA LEU A 178 10.76 -11.51 -5.64
C LEU A 178 12.08 -12.29 -5.46
N LYS A 179 12.16 -13.19 -4.50
CA LYS A 179 13.20 -14.20 -4.33
C LYS A 179 12.69 -15.54 -4.82
#